data_104fd9ebad79d14375980a9d5035f5be
#
_entry.id   104fd9ebad79d14375980a9d5035f5be
#
_cell.length_a   1.000
_cell.length_b   1.000
_cell.length_c   1.000
_cell.angle_alpha   90.00
_cell.angle_beta   90.00
_cell.angle_gamma   90.00
#
_symmetry.space_group_name_H-M   'P 1'
#
loop_
_entity.id
_entity.type
_entity.pdbx_description
1 polymer ?
#
loop_
_entity_poly.entity_id
_entity_poly.type
_entity_poly.pdbx_seq_one_letter_code
_entity_poly.pdbx_strand_id
1 'polypeptide(L)'
;MAQDDLYEEAAKTYAAALERLARAYEADSDKRRDLLQEIRLELWRSFDKFDRRCSLRTWVYRVAHNTSASYVLRQRRLNFRNLVSLEELDTTPTDRDLVAHSEQRLALDRLLRLIHRLKPLDRQLMLLYLEDMDAASIGEITGISTSYVRTQIHRIKTILSRRFHGGDDDAKHE
;
A
#
# COMPACT_ATOMS: atom_id res chain seq x y z
N MET A 1 27.64 -7.90 10.90
CA MET A 1 26.74 -8.53 9.91
C MET A 1 26.90 -7.72 8.65
N ALA A 2 27.34 -8.35 7.57
CA ALA A 2 27.58 -7.63 6.33
C ALA A 2 26.25 -7.13 5.73
N GLN A 3 26.31 -6.15 4.85
CA GLN A 3 25.15 -5.61 4.13
C GLN A 3 24.38 -6.74 3.41
N ASP A 4 25.11 -7.67 2.81
CA ASP A 4 24.54 -8.80 2.08
C ASP A 4 23.77 -9.76 3.01
N ASP A 5 24.28 -10.04 4.21
CA ASP A 5 23.58 -10.90 5.20
C ASP A 5 22.24 -10.29 5.61
N LEU A 6 22.20 -8.97 5.87
CA LEU A 6 20.95 -8.26 6.21
C LEU A 6 19.95 -8.27 5.05
N TYR A 7 20.44 -8.11 3.83
CA TYR A 7 19.61 -8.18 2.66
C TYR A 7 19.03 -9.57 2.44
N GLU A 8 19.84 -10.63 2.57
CA GLU A 8 19.38 -12.01 2.43
C GLU A 8 18.32 -12.36 3.47
N GLU A 9 18.54 -11.97 4.75
CA GLU A 9 17.55 -12.13 5.81
C GLU A 9 16.25 -11.40 5.48
N ALA A 10 16.34 -10.14 5.09
CA ALA A 10 15.18 -9.33 4.74
C ALA A 10 14.45 -9.85 3.50
N ALA A 11 15.17 -10.20 2.44
CA ALA A 11 14.63 -10.71 1.20
C ALA A 11 13.87 -12.03 1.42
N LYS A 12 14.39 -12.91 2.27
CA LYS A 12 13.74 -14.17 2.63
C LYS A 12 12.51 -13.96 3.52
N THR A 13 12.66 -13.15 4.58
CA THR A 13 11.63 -12.99 5.62
C THR A 13 10.43 -12.18 5.10
N TYR A 14 10.67 -11.14 4.29
CA TYR A 14 9.64 -10.20 3.84
C TYR A 14 9.23 -10.37 2.37
N ALA A 15 9.67 -11.42 1.66
CA ALA A 15 9.36 -11.64 0.24
C ALA A 15 7.88 -11.48 -0.06
N ALA A 16 7.02 -12.24 0.62
CA ALA A 16 5.57 -12.22 0.40
C ALA A 16 4.93 -10.86 0.75
N ALA A 17 5.42 -10.19 1.80
CA ALA A 17 4.94 -8.86 2.18
C ALA A 17 5.31 -7.81 1.12
N LEU A 18 6.53 -7.85 0.59
CA LEU A 18 6.98 -6.95 -0.48
C LEU A 18 6.20 -7.18 -1.79
N GLU A 19 5.84 -8.43 -2.11
CA GLU A 19 4.99 -8.75 -3.26
C GLU A 19 3.57 -8.19 -3.09
N ARG A 20 2.96 -8.36 -1.90
CA ARG A 20 1.65 -7.77 -1.59
C ARG A 20 1.69 -6.25 -1.68
N LEU A 21 2.72 -5.63 -1.13
CA LEU A 21 2.95 -4.19 -1.19
C LEU A 21 3.07 -3.72 -2.64
N ALA A 22 3.92 -4.35 -3.45
CA ALA A 22 4.09 -3.98 -4.85
C ALA A 22 2.77 -4.11 -5.63
N ARG A 23 1.97 -5.16 -5.37
CA ARG A 23 0.63 -5.35 -5.96
C ARG A 23 -0.35 -4.24 -5.57
N ALA A 24 -0.27 -3.76 -4.35
CA ALA A 24 -1.13 -2.68 -3.86
C ALA A 24 -0.70 -1.29 -4.39
N TYR A 25 0.52 -1.15 -4.91
CA TYR A 25 0.99 0.08 -5.54
C TYR A 25 0.87 0.06 -7.08
N GLU A 26 1.01 -1.11 -7.72
CA GLU A 26 0.96 -1.24 -9.18
C GLU A 26 0.09 -2.44 -9.60
N ALA A 27 -0.95 -2.15 -10.40
CA ALA A 27 -1.88 -3.16 -10.88
C ALA A 27 -1.32 -3.94 -12.08
N ASP A 28 -0.57 -3.27 -12.97
CA ASP A 28 0.05 -3.89 -14.14
C ASP A 28 1.15 -4.86 -13.71
N SER A 29 1.13 -6.09 -14.24
CA SER A 29 2.02 -7.17 -13.83
C SER A 29 3.49 -6.91 -14.15
N ASP A 30 3.78 -6.29 -15.29
CA ASP A 30 5.15 -6.05 -15.73
C ASP A 30 5.76 -4.87 -14.96
N LYS A 31 5.02 -3.78 -14.85
CA LYS A 31 5.41 -2.62 -14.03
C LYS A 31 5.53 -2.97 -12.55
N ARG A 32 4.70 -3.87 -12.04
CA ARG A 32 4.81 -4.38 -10.66
C ARG A 32 6.10 -5.15 -10.44
N ARG A 33 6.53 -5.93 -11.44
CA ARG A 33 7.81 -6.66 -11.39
C ARG A 33 8.99 -5.68 -11.33
N ASP A 34 8.93 -4.61 -12.13
CA ASP A 34 9.94 -3.55 -12.13
C ASP A 34 9.97 -2.81 -10.79
N LEU A 35 8.79 -2.47 -10.24
CA LEU A 35 8.68 -1.87 -8.92
C LEU A 35 9.28 -2.77 -7.82
N LEU A 36 9.00 -4.07 -7.86
CA LEU A 36 9.56 -5.01 -6.88
C LEU A 36 11.09 -5.11 -6.98
N GLN A 37 11.65 -5.06 -8.18
CA GLN A 37 13.10 -5.00 -8.38
C GLN A 37 13.68 -3.69 -7.84
N GLU A 38 13.03 -2.56 -8.09
CA GLU A 38 13.44 -1.26 -7.55
C GLU A 38 13.43 -1.27 -6.01
N ILE A 39 12.38 -1.82 -5.39
CA ILE A 39 12.31 -1.98 -3.93
C ILE A 39 13.48 -2.82 -3.41
N ARG A 40 13.77 -3.96 -4.04
CA ARG A 40 14.88 -4.84 -3.64
C ARG A 40 16.24 -4.16 -3.74
N LEU A 41 16.45 -3.41 -4.80
CA LEU A 41 17.69 -2.66 -5.01
C LEU A 41 17.86 -1.56 -3.96
N GLU A 42 16.80 -0.81 -3.67
CA GLU A 42 16.84 0.25 -2.65
C GLU A 42 17.00 -0.33 -1.23
N LEU A 43 16.39 -1.48 -0.94
CA LEU A 43 16.62 -2.20 0.30
C LEU A 43 18.09 -2.58 0.45
N TRP A 44 18.68 -3.22 -0.56
CA TRP A 44 20.09 -3.60 -0.53
C TRP A 44 20.99 -2.37 -0.29
N ARG A 45 20.80 -1.29 -1.04
CA ARG A 45 21.55 -0.03 -0.87
C ARG A 45 21.37 0.59 0.51
N SER A 46 20.19 0.47 1.09
CA SER A 46 19.86 1.11 2.35
C SER A 46 20.50 0.46 3.56
N PHE A 47 20.85 -0.83 3.48
CA PHE A 47 21.43 -1.56 4.61
C PHE A 47 22.85 -1.10 4.98
N ASP A 48 23.57 -0.44 4.08
CA ASP A 48 24.81 0.25 4.40
C ASP A 48 24.63 1.34 5.49
N LYS A 49 23.41 1.91 5.58
CA LYS A 49 23.03 2.97 6.53
C LYS A 49 22.19 2.48 7.70
N PHE A 50 21.93 1.17 7.79
CA PHE A 50 21.09 0.61 8.84
C PHE A 50 21.84 0.54 10.17
N ASP A 51 21.56 1.48 11.07
CA ASP A 51 22.21 1.64 12.37
C ASP A 51 21.50 0.89 13.53
N ARG A 52 20.48 0.10 13.25
CA ARG A 52 19.70 -0.69 14.21
C ARG A 52 18.93 0.14 15.25
N ARG A 53 18.71 1.44 15.03
CA ARG A 53 17.87 2.27 15.91
C ARG A 53 16.38 1.93 15.82
N CYS A 54 15.98 1.19 14.78
CA CYS A 54 14.65 0.60 14.66
C CYS A 54 14.75 -0.88 14.32
N SER A 55 13.64 -1.60 14.37
CA SER A 55 13.60 -3.02 13.98
C SER A 55 13.91 -3.19 12.49
N LEU A 56 14.42 -4.37 12.10
CA LEU A 56 14.60 -4.72 10.69
C LEU A 56 13.27 -4.62 9.93
N ARG A 57 12.17 -5.03 10.55
CA ARG A 57 10.81 -4.89 10.00
C ARG A 57 10.49 -3.44 9.68
N THR A 58 10.64 -2.54 10.64
CA THR A 58 10.40 -1.09 10.46
C THR A 58 11.24 -0.53 9.31
N TRP A 59 12.52 -0.90 9.25
CA TRP A 59 13.42 -0.45 8.19
C TRP A 59 12.96 -0.91 6.81
N VAL A 60 12.68 -2.20 6.65
CA VAL A 60 12.22 -2.79 5.38
C VAL A 60 10.96 -2.11 4.88
N TYR A 61 9.95 -1.96 5.75
CA TYR A 61 8.70 -1.30 5.34
C TYR A 61 8.89 0.18 5.02
N ARG A 62 9.73 0.89 5.77
CA ARG A 62 10.06 2.30 5.49
C ARG A 62 10.67 2.45 4.09
N VAL A 63 11.68 1.68 3.76
CA VAL A 63 12.33 1.73 2.45
C VAL A 63 11.35 1.33 1.35
N ALA A 64 10.65 0.20 1.50
CA ALA A 64 9.72 -0.30 0.50
C ALA A 64 8.58 0.68 0.19
N HIS A 65 7.98 1.27 1.22
CA HIS A 65 6.92 2.26 1.04
C HIS A 65 7.41 3.57 0.42
N ASN A 66 8.58 4.07 0.84
CA ASN A 66 9.14 5.30 0.27
C ASN A 66 9.48 5.12 -1.21
N THR A 67 10.06 3.98 -1.59
CA THR A 67 10.32 3.62 -2.98
C THR A 67 9.02 3.54 -3.78
N SER A 68 8.00 2.85 -3.26
CA SER A 68 6.72 2.71 -3.92
C SER A 68 5.95 4.03 -4.06
N ALA A 69 5.98 4.88 -3.04
CA ALA A 69 5.36 6.21 -3.10
C ALA A 69 6.05 7.09 -4.16
N SER A 70 7.39 7.06 -4.21
CA SER A 70 8.17 7.76 -5.22
C SER A 70 7.87 7.25 -6.63
N TYR A 71 7.71 5.93 -6.80
CA TYR A 71 7.30 5.30 -8.04
C TYR A 71 5.93 5.83 -8.51
N VAL A 72 4.91 5.83 -7.63
CA VAL A 72 3.57 6.34 -7.96
C VAL A 72 3.62 7.81 -8.39
N LEU A 73 4.40 8.64 -7.69
CA LEU A 73 4.54 10.05 -8.03
C LEU A 73 5.21 10.25 -9.40
N ARG A 74 6.22 9.45 -9.74
CA ARG A 74 6.84 9.46 -11.09
C ARG A 74 5.85 9.03 -12.16
N GLN A 75 5.13 7.91 -11.95
CA GLN A 75 4.12 7.43 -12.89
C GLN A 75 2.98 8.43 -13.08
N ARG A 76 2.59 9.15 -12.02
CA ARG A 76 1.58 10.22 -12.12
C ARG A 76 2.03 11.36 -13.03
N ARG A 77 3.29 11.79 -12.90
CA ARG A 77 3.85 12.84 -13.76
C ARG A 77 3.89 12.43 -15.23
N LEU A 78 4.13 11.14 -15.50
CA LEU A 78 4.23 10.62 -16.86
C LEU A 78 2.87 10.32 -17.50
N ASN A 79 1.88 9.87 -16.72
CA ASN A 79 0.62 9.30 -17.23
C ASN A 79 -0.65 10.07 -16.83
N PHE A 80 -0.55 11.24 -16.19
CA PHE A 80 -1.70 12.02 -15.69
C PHE A 80 -2.72 11.18 -14.86
N ARG A 81 -2.28 10.16 -14.14
CA ARG A 81 -3.17 9.35 -13.29
C ARG A 81 -3.76 10.21 -12.18
N ASN A 82 -5.08 10.34 -12.16
CA ASN A 82 -5.79 11.08 -11.13
C ASN A 82 -5.86 10.25 -9.84
N LEU A 83 -5.04 10.64 -8.85
CA LEU A 83 -5.22 10.19 -7.47
C LEU A 83 -6.26 11.10 -6.82
N VAL A 84 -7.25 10.49 -6.16
CA VAL A 84 -8.32 11.21 -5.49
C VAL A 84 -8.03 11.41 -4.01
N SER A 85 -8.55 12.46 -3.40
CA SER A 85 -8.57 12.63 -1.95
C SER A 85 -9.59 11.68 -1.32
N LEU A 86 -9.54 11.52 0.02
CA LEU A 86 -10.54 10.71 0.73
C LEU A 86 -11.95 11.25 0.53
N GLU A 87 -12.10 12.58 0.52
CA GLU A 87 -13.35 13.28 0.28
C GLU A 87 -13.88 12.98 -1.12
N GLU A 88 -13.02 13.09 -2.14
CA GLU A 88 -13.38 12.78 -3.52
C GLU A 88 -13.67 11.29 -3.72
N LEU A 89 -12.93 10.40 -3.02
CA LEU A 89 -13.21 8.97 -3.05
C LEU A 89 -14.59 8.68 -2.48
N ASP A 90 -15.00 9.33 -1.38
CA ASP A 90 -16.31 9.14 -0.74
C ASP A 90 -17.48 9.57 -1.64
N THR A 91 -17.28 10.58 -2.49
CA THR A 91 -18.30 11.13 -3.38
C THR A 91 -18.33 10.54 -4.79
N THR A 92 -17.25 9.88 -5.22
CA THR A 92 -17.14 9.35 -6.60
C THR A 92 -18.05 8.13 -6.80
N PRO A 93 -18.82 8.02 -7.90
CA PRO A 93 -19.61 6.83 -8.22
C PRO A 93 -18.76 5.55 -8.29
N THR A 94 -19.33 4.43 -7.87
CA THR A 94 -18.65 3.13 -7.91
C THR A 94 -18.64 2.59 -9.35
N ASP A 95 -17.46 2.26 -9.87
CA ASP A 95 -17.30 1.64 -11.19
C ASP A 95 -17.84 0.20 -11.18
N ARG A 96 -18.76 -0.10 -12.11
CA ARG A 96 -19.50 -1.37 -12.17
C ARG A 96 -18.87 -2.45 -13.06
N ASP A 97 -17.68 -2.25 -13.60
CA ASP A 97 -17.06 -3.23 -14.51
C ASP A 97 -16.44 -4.42 -13.79
N LEU A 98 -17.16 -5.56 -13.75
CA LEU A 98 -16.64 -6.83 -13.25
C LEU A 98 -17.11 -8.03 -14.06
N VAL A 99 -16.16 -8.68 -14.71
CA VAL A 99 -16.27 -10.02 -15.28
C VAL A 99 -15.99 -11.07 -14.19
N ALA A 100 -16.78 -12.14 -14.18
CA ALA A 100 -16.87 -13.15 -13.13
C ALA A 100 -15.55 -13.90 -12.80
N HIS A 101 -15.14 -13.78 -11.56
CA HIS A 101 -14.17 -14.67 -10.89
C HIS A 101 -14.71 -14.98 -9.48
N SER A 102 -14.15 -15.96 -8.76
CA SER A 102 -14.65 -16.34 -7.44
C SER A 102 -14.89 -15.12 -6.52
N GLU A 103 -15.98 -15.11 -5.75
CA GLU A 103 -16.40 -13.96 -4.90
C GLU A 103 -15.28 -13.36 -4.05
N GLN A 104 -14.41 -14.19 -3.47
CA GLN A 104 -13.29 -13.73 -2.66
C GLN A 104 -12.20 -13.00 -3.47
N ARG A 105 -11.91 -13.45 -4.70
CA ARG A 105 -10.97 -12.77 -5.60
C ARG A 105 -11.53 -11.44 -6.06
N LEU A 106 -12.83 -11.40 -6.37
CA LEU A 106 -13.52 -10.16 -6.74
C LEU A 106 -13.50 -9.13 -5.61
N ALA A 107 -13.72 -9.57 -4.38
CA ALA A 107 -13.67 -8.72 -3.19
C ALA A 107 -12.26 -8.12 -2.99
N LEU A 108 -11.21 -8.94 -3.11
CA LEU A 108 -9.84 -8.48 -3.00
C LEU A 108 -9.46 -7.50 -4.12
N ASP A 109 -9.83 -7.82 -5.36
CA ASP A 109 -9.54 -6.95 -6.50
C ASP A 109 -10.30 -5.62 -6.40
N ARG A 110 -11.53 -5.63 -5.88
CA ARG A 110 -12.29 -4.42 -5.58
C ARG A 110 -11.63 -3.57 -4.51
N LEU A 111 -11.20 -4.20 -3.40
CA LEU A 111 -10.46 -3.50 -2.35
C LEU A 111 -9.16 -2.88 -2.88
N LEU A 112 -8.38 -3.63 -3.66
CA LEU A 112 -7.14 -3.14 -4.25
C LEU A 112 -7.39 -1.95 -5.20
N ARG A 113 -8.46 -1.97 -6.00
CA ARG A 113 -8.83 -0.82 -6.85
C ARG A 113 -9.13 0.44 -6.02
N LEU A 114 -9.84 0.29 -4.90
CA LEU A 114 -10.10 1.41 -3.99
C LEU A 114 -8.79 1.93 -3.38
N ILE A 115 -7.91 1.03 -2.95
CA ILE A 115 -6.59 1.40 -2.40
C ILE A 115 -5.72 2.11 -3.45
N HIS A 116 -5.76 1.67 -4.72
CA HIS A 116 -5.01 2.32 -5.80
C HIS A 116 -5.44 3.77 -6.07
N ARG A 117 -6.65 4.15 -5.71
CA ARG A 117 -7.16 5.53 -5.86
C ARG A 117 -6.73 6.45 -4.72
N LEU A 118 -6.33 5.90 -3.57
CA LEU A 118 -5.86 6.69 -2.43
C LEU A 118 -4.58 7.47 -2.77
N LYS A 119 -4.43 8.64 -2.16
CA LYS A 119 -3.16 9.38 -2.15
C LYS A 119 -2.04 8.51 -1.54
N PRO A 120 -0.77 8.73 -1.90
CA PRO A 120 0.34 7.87 -1.46
C PRO A 120 0.40 7.66 0.06
N LEU A 121 0.21 8.71 0.86
CA LEU A 121 0.23 8.60 2.33
C LEU A 121 -0.92 7.75 2.86
N ASP A 122 -2.15 7.99 2.41
CA ASP A 122 -3.33 7.24 2.85
C ASP A 122 -3.23 5.76 2.45
N ARG A 123 -2.71 5.49 1.26
CA ARG A 123 -2.39 4.15 0.79
C ARG A 123 -1.35 3.49 1.68
N GLN A 124 -0.26 4.18 2.00
CA GLN A 124 0.78 3.69 2.89
C GLN A 124 0.24 3.33 4.27
N LEU A 125 -0.55 4.23 4.89
CA LEU A 125 -1.17 3.98 6.19
C LEU A 125 -2.06 2.73 6.17
N MET A 126 -2.89 2.60 5.14
CA MET A 126 -3.80 1.46 5.02
C MET A 126 -3.05 0.15 4.82
N LEU A 127 -2.01 0.12 3.99
CA LEU A 127 -1.23 -1.09 3.74
C LEU A 127 -0.45 -1.52 4.98
N LEU A 128 0.17 -0.59 5.72
CA LEU A 128 0.85 -0.90 6.99
C LEU A 128 -0.13 -1.44 8.04
N TYR A 129 -1.34 -0.89 8.09
CA TYR A 129 -2.39 -1.40 8.95
C TYR A 129 -2.82 -2.84 8.56
N LEU A 130 -2.95 -3.14 7.27
CA LEU A 130 -3.28 -4.49 6.77
C LEU A 130 -2.14 -5.51 6.98
N GLU A 131 -0.92 -5.06 7.22
CA GLU A 131 0.22 -5.89 7.63
C GLU A 131 0.34 -5.98 9.18
N ASP A 132 -0.77 -5.74 9.90
CA ASP A 132 -0.87 -5.83 11.37
C ASP A 132 0.16 -4.98 12.13
N MET A 133 0.49 -3.79 11.60
CA MET A 133 1.34 -2.86 12.32
C MET A 133 0.49 -1.94 13.21
N ASP A 134 0.98 -1.73 14.43
CA ASP A 134 0.34 -0.79 15.35
C ASP A 134 0.60 0.68 14.94
N ALA A 135 -0.21 1.58 15.48
CA ALA A 135 -0.15 3.00 15.11
C ALA A 135 1.18 3.68 15.50
N ALA A 136 1.91 3.16 16.49
CA ALA A 136 3.22 3.68 16.87
C ALA A 136 4.27 3.31 15.83
N SER A 137 4.33 2.03 15.44
CA SER A 137 5.21 1.53 14.37
C SER A 137 4.91 2.20 13.02
N ILE A 138 3.63 2.38 12.68
CA ILE A 138 3.22 3.11 11.47
C ILE A 138 3.73 4.56 11.53
N GLY A 139 3.58 5.22 12.69
CA GLY A 139 4.09 6.58 12.90
C GLY A 139 5.61 6.66 12.73
N GLU A 140 6.35 5.67 13.25
CA GLU A 140 7.80 5.57 13.09
C GLU A 140 8.21 5.41 11.62
N ILE A 141 7.48 4.59 10.85
CA ILE A 141 7.75 4.37 9.42
C ILE A 141 7.46 5.62 8.59
N THR A 142 6.34 6.27 8.86
CA THR A 142 5.82 7.37 8.02
C THR A 142 6.30 8.76 8.44
N GLY A 143 6.85 8.88 9.65
CA GLY A 143 7.28 10.16 10.23
C GLY A 143 6.13 11.03 10.74
N ILE A 144 4.93 10.47 10.95
CA ILE A 144 3.76 11.20 11.45
C ILE A 144 3.36 10.74 12.85
N SER A 145 2.61 11.59 13.58
CA SER A 145 2.23 11.28 14.95
C SER A 145 1.28 10.07 15.05
N THR A 146 1.44 9.27 16.09
CA THR A 146 0.57 8.11 16.38
C THR A 146 -0.92 8.49 16.45
N SER A 147 -1.23 9.68 17.00
CA SER A 147 -2.61 10.18 17.06
C SER A 147 -3.18 10.41 15.68
N TYR A 148 -2.43 11.06 14.78
CA TYR A 148 -2.83 11.28 13.39
C TYR A 148 -3.02 9.95 12.66
N VAL A 149 -2.10 8.98 12.84
CA VAL A 149 -2.22 7.63 12.25
C VAL A 149 -3.54 6.98 12.63
N ARG A 150 -3.89 6.96 13.93
CA ARG A 150 -5.15 6.36 14.40
C ARG A 150 -6.38 7.02 13.78
N THR A 151 -6.42 8.34 13.80
CA THR A 151 -7.54 9.11 13.23
C THR A 151 -7.68 8.87 11.74
N GLN A 152 -6.56 8.92 11.00
CA GLN A 152 -6.58 8.77 9.55
C GLN A 152 -6.94 7.34 9.13
N ILE A 153 -6.39 6.31 9.79
CA ILE A 153 -6.76 4.91 9.52
C ILE A 153 -8.25 4.69 9.79
N HIS A 154 -8.78 5.21 10.89
CA HIS A 154 -10.21 5.10 11.18
C HIS A 154 -11.07 5.72 10.04
N ARG A 155 -10.70 6.92 9.60
CA ARG A 155 -11.38 7.61 8.49
C ARG A 155 -11.29 6.82 7.18
N ILE A 156 -10.11 6.32 6.81
CA ILE A 156 -9.92 5.51 5.61
C ILE A 156 -10.79 4.26 5.67
N LYS A 157 -10.77 3.53 6.80
CA LYS A 157 -11.59 2.32 7.00
C LYS A 157 -13.08 2.59 6.85
N THR A 158 -13.57 3.67 7.42
CA THR A 158 -14.98 4.05 7.32
C THR A 158 -15.38 4.30 5.86
N ILE A 159 -14.57 5.03 5.10
CA ILE A 159 -14.83 5.32 3.69
C ILE A 159 -14.74 4.06 2.85
N LEU A 160 -13.67 3.26 3.01
CA LEU A 160 -13.50 2.01 2.27
C LEU A 160 -14.62 1.01 2.56
N SER A 161 -15.04 0.87 3.83
CA SER A 161 -16.14 -0.01 4.23
C SER A 161 -17.46 0.41 3.58
N ARG A 162 -17.78 1.71 3.62
CA ARG A 162 -18.98 2.24 2.97
C ARG A 162 -18.97 1.96 1.46
N ARG A 163 -17.83 2.19 0.80
CA ARG A 163 -17.67 1.92 -0.63
C ARG A 163 -17.68 0.43 -0.98
N PHE A 164 -17.16 -0.39 -0.09
CA PHE A 164 -17.13 -1.83 -0.29
C PHE A 164 -18.53 -2.45 -0.21
N HIS A 165 -19.34 -2.04 0.79
CA HIS A 165 -20.70 -2.58 1.01
C HIS A 165 -21.79 -1.84 0.22
N GLY A 166 -21.66 -0.55 -0.03
CA GLY A 166 -22.65 0.24 -0.77
C GLY A 166 -22.82 -0.15 -2.25
N GLY A 167 -21.95 -1.02 -2.79
CA GLY A 167 -22.16 -1.64 -4.10
C GLY A 167 -22.98 -2.92 -4.08
N ASP A 168 -23.29 -3.48 -2.90
CA ASP A 168 -24.11 -4.70 -2.77
C ASP A 168 -25.60 -4.40 -2.56
N ASP A 169 -25.94 -3.21 -2.03
CA ASP A 169 -27.35 -2.83 -1.80
C ASP A 169 -28.09 -2.44 -3.09
N ASP A 170 -27.37 -1.89 -4.08
CA ASP A 170 -27.99 -1.55 -5.38
C ASP A 170 -28.24 -2.78 -6.28
N ALA A 171 -27.61 -3.93 -5.99
CA ALA A 171 -27.78 -5.16 -6.77
C ALA A 171 -29.00 -6.01 -6.31
N LYS A 172 -29.64 -5.66 -5.19
CA LYS A 172 -30.79 -6.40 -4.63
C LYS A 172 -32.17 -5.77 -4.94
N HIS A 173 -32.17 -4.65 -5.67
CA HIS A 173 -33.41 -3.91 -6.00
C HIS A 173 -33.70 -3.80 -7.51
N GLU A 174 -33.20 -4.74 -8.35
CA GLU A 174 -33.71 -4.95 -9.72
C GLU A 174 -34.37 -6.33 -9.88
#